data_2366003e5482a6fb95e0651e8442439e
#
_entry.id   2366003e5482a6fb95e0651e8442439e
#
_cell.length_a   1.000
_cell.length_b   1.000
_cell.length_c   1.000
_cell.angle_alpha   90.00
_cell.angle_beta   90.00
_cell.angle_gamma   90.00
#
_symmetry.space_group_name_H-M   'P 1'
#
loop_
_entity.id
_entity.type
_entity.pdbx_description
1 polymer ?
#
loop_
_entity_poly.entity_id
_entity_poly.type
_entity_poly.pdbx_seq_one_letter_code
_entity_poly.pdbx_strand_id
1 'polypeptide(L)'
;EEVRTLIEKVKYAPLKGKYKIYIIDEVHMMSTGAFNALLKTIEEPPKHVIFILATTEPHKVLPTIISRCQRFDFTKVPRDEIVQRIHTILEREQITCEEEVIRIIAQLADGGLRDALSILDQCIAYAQNHIQVHHINEIYGITTIQEKLDLYRYIYGKDAVSLLNAIDQLIEKGIDIKRLTVDLIEILKESIIFEYTKDASLLHILNSEEVLTLIDGKSIAERFQMIHLLMETYDKYRSAANAGSYFEVCLLQMLDVKATVVTTTS
;
A
#
# COMPACT_ATOMS: atom_id res chain seq x y z
N GLU A 1 31.16 -15.99 7.52
CA GLU A 1 31.89 -15.98 8.81
C GLU A 1 30.93 -16.06 10.00
N GLU A 2 29.88 -15.26 10.05
CA GLU A 2 28.87 -15.24 11.13
C GLU A 2 28.19 -16.58 11.36
N VAL A 3 27.79 -17.29 10.30
CA VAL A 3 27.14 -18.61 10.42
C VAL A 3 28.09 -19.66 10.98
N ARG A 4 29.38 -19.62 10.67
CA ARG A 4 30.38 -20.54 11.26
C ARG A 4 30.53 -20.28 12.75
N THR A 5 30.62 -19.03 13.15
CA THR A 5 30.67 -18.62 14.56
C THR A 5 29.40 -19.06 15.30
N LEU A 6 28.23 -18.96 14.66
CA LEU A 6 26.96 -19.42 15.22
C LEU A 6 27.00 -20.93 15.45
N ILE A 7 27.42 -21.74 14.46
CA ILE A 7 27.52 -23.20 14.55
C ILE A 7 28.46 -23.65 15.69
N GLU A 8 29.57 -22.91 15.87
CA GLU A 8 30.48 -23.21 16.99
C GLU A 8 29.80 -22.91 18.33
N LYS A 9 29.11 -21.78 18.46
CA LYS A 9 28.43 -21.39 19.71
C LYS A 9 27.23 -22.24 20.04
N VAL A 10 26.59 -22.90 19.08
CA VAL A 10 25.45 -23.81 19.29
C VAL A 10 25.82 -25.01 20.14
N LYS A 11 27.06 -25.47 20.05
CA LYS A 11 27.55 -26.66 20.78
C LYS A 11 27.57 -26.48 22.31
N TYR A 12 27.65 -25.24 22.76
CA TYR A 12 27.78 -24.96 24.21
C TYR A 12 26.40 -24.75 24.84
N ALA A 13 26.24 -25.27 26.05
CA ALA A 13 25.04 -25.10 26.85
C ALA A 13 24.75 -23.61 27.15
N PRO A 14 23.50 -23.22 27.41
CA PRO A 14 23.16 -21.87 27.80
C PRO A 14 23.76 -21.52 29.15
N LEU A 15 24.25 -20.29 29.31
CA LEU A 15 24.77 -19.77 30.60
C LEU A 15 23.64 -19.51 31.60
N LYS A 16 22.44 -19.17 31.12
CA LYS A 16 21.24 -18.95 31.92
C LYS A 16 20.03 -19.52 31.16
N GLY A 17 19.07 -20.09 31.90
CA GLY A 17 17.85 -20.66 31.33
C GLY A 17 18.02 -22.07 30.78
N LYS A 18 16.94 -22.63 30.22
CA LYS A 18 16.89 -24.02 29.69
C LYS A 18 17.31 -24.09 28.21
N TYR A 19 17.09 -23.05 27.47
CA TYR A 19 17.25 -23.02 26.01
C TYR A 19 18.11 -21.86 25.57
N LYS A 20 18.83 -22.07 24.48
CA LYS A 20 19.55 -21.10 23.70
C LYS A 20 18.74 -20.87 22.42
N ILE A 21 18.19 -19.67 22.24
CA ILE A 21 17.31 -19.36 21.12
C ILE A 21 18.10 -18.52 20.13
N TYR A 22 18.10 -18.95 18.88
CA TYR A 22 18.68 -18.22 17.74
C TYR A 22 17.56 -17.78 16.82
N ILE A 23 17.40 -16.47 16.66
CA ILE A 23 16.44 -15.87 15.73
C ILE A 23 17.23 -15.39 14.52
N ILE A 24 16.92 -15.92 13.34
CA ILE A 24 17.52 -15.55 12.08
C ILE A 24 16.42 -14.90 11.25
N ASP A 25 16.48 -13.58 11.18
CA ASP A 25 15.54 -12.79 10.39
C ASP A 25 16.00 -12.72 8.93
N GLU A 26 15.04 -12.57 8.02
CA GLU A 26 15.23 -12.55 6.56
C GLU A 26 16.15 -13.67 6.06
N VAL A 27 15.90 -14.86 6.56
CA VAL A 27 16.76 -16.04 6.32
C VAL A 27 17.00 -16.32 4.84
N HIS A 28 16.10 -15.91 3.94
CA HIS A 28 16.26 -16.03 2.49
C HIS A 28 17.45 -15.21 1.94
N MET A 29 17.96 -14.22 2.67
CA MET A 29 19.15 -13.45 2.30
C MET A 29 20.48 -14.21 2.55
N MET A 30 20.42 -15.35 3.20
CA MET A 30 21.61 -16.16 3.44
C MET A 30 22.14 -16.77 2.14
N SER A 31 23.47 -16.79 1.99
CA SER A 31 24.09 -17.49 0.87
C SER A 31 23.84 -19.00 0.93
N THR A 32 23.83 -19.66 -0.24
CA THR A 32 23.66 -21.12 -0.32
C THR A 32 24.71 -21.86 0.52
N GLY A 33 25.94 -21.36 0.58
CA GLY A 33 27.00 -21.93 1.41
C GLY A 33 26.70 -21.82 2.91
N ALA A 34 26.11 -20.70 3.35
CA ALA A 34 25.68 -20.49 4.73
C ALA A 34 24.51 -21.40 5.09
N PHE A 35 23.53 -21.56 4.20
CA PHE A 35 22.44 -22.51 4.36
C PHE A 35 22.95 -23.95 4.54
N ASN A 36 23.82 -24.39 3.62
CA ASN A 36 24.38 -25.75 3.66
C ASN A 36 25.19 -26.01 4.95
N ALA A 37 25.89 -25.02 5.47
CA ALA A 37 26.60 -25.13 6.74
C ALA A 37 25.64 -25.28 7.92
N LEU A 38 24.49 -24.60 7.88
CA LEU A 38 23.50 -24.63 8.95
C LEU A 38 22.61 -25.88 8.93
N LEU A 39 22.48 -26.54 7.76
CA LEU A 39 21.62 -27.71 7.55
C LEU A 39 21.85 -28.81 8.60
N LYS A 40 23.10 -29.23 8.82
CA LYS A 40 23.43 -30.27 9.81
C LYS A 40 22.97 -29.92 11.21
N THR A 41 23.06 -28.63 11.58
CA THR A 41 22.69 -28.17 12.92
C THR A 41 21.16 -28.04 13.06
N ILE A 42 20.44 -27.78 11.97
CA ILE A 42 18.97 -27.75 11.92
C ILE A 42 18.41 -29.19 11.88
N GLU A 43 19.10 -30.13 11.23
CA GLU A 43 18.70 -31.54 11.16
C GLU A 43 18.77 -32.22 12.52
N GLU A 44 19.85 -31.98 13.26
CA GLU A 44 20.11 -32.59 14.58
C GLU A 44 20.49 -31.48 15.58
N PRO A 45 19.54 -30.62 15.97
CA PRO A 45 19.83 -29.54 16.89
C PRO A 45 20.11 -30.13 18.32
N PRO A 46 21.08 -29.57 19.04
CA PRO A 46 21.24 -29.90 20.45
C PRO A 46 19.95 -29.67 21.24
N LYS A 47 19.62 -30.52 22.20
CA LYS A 47 18.37 -30.46 22.99
C LYS A 47 18.09 -29.10 23.66
N HIS A 48 19.13 -28.31 23.87
CA HIS A 48 19.04 -26.98 24.48
C HIS A 48 18.96 -25.84 23.47
N VAL A 49 18.84 -26.11 22.17
CA VAL A 49 18.85 -25.11 21.11
C VAL A 49 17.51 -25.06 20.39
N ILE A 50 17.03 -23.85 20.15
CA ILE A 50 15.85 -23.57 19.33
C ILE A 50 16.25 -22.57 18.24
N PHE A 51 15.94 -22.90 16.99
CA PHE A 51 16.06 -21.98 15.86
C PHE A 51 14.69 -21.42 15.50
N ILE A 52 14.62 -20.10 15.33
CA ILE A 52 13.47 -19.39 14.79
C ILE A 52 13.95 -18.71 13.50
N LEU A 53 13.44 -19.17 12.36
CA LEU A 53 13.77 -18.64 11.05
C LEU A 53 12.61 -17.80 10.56
N ALA A 54 12.84 -16.53 10.26
CA ALA A 54 11.83 -15.63 9.72
C ALA A 54 12.17 -15.25 8.28
N THR A 55 11.17 -15.13 7.42
CA THR A 55 11.32 -14.70 6.03
C THR A 55 10.05 -14.12 5.46
N THR A 56 10.19 -13.11 4.63
CA THR A 56 9.12 -12.58 3.78
C THR A 56 8.98 -13.37 2.46
N GLU A 57 10.00 -14.19 2.09
CA GLU A 57 10.05 -14.94 0.84
C GLU A 57 10.30 -16.45 1.08
N PRO A 58 9.29 -17.19 1.57
CA PRO A 58 9.46 -18.61 1.91
C PRO A 58 9.85 -19.48 0.71
N HIS A 59 9.50 -19.09 -0.51
CA HIS A 59 9.86 -19.81 -1.75
C HIS A 59 11.36 -19.76 -2.07
N LYS A 60 12.12 -18.83 -1.49
CA LYS A 60 13.58 -18.74 -1.62
C LYS A 60 14.32 -19.58 -0.59
N VAL A 61 13.65 -20.05 0.43
CA VAL A 61 14.25 -20.93 1.45
C VAL A 61 14.33 -22.36 0.92
N LEU A 62 15.46 -23.03 1.15
CA LEU A 62 15.66 -24.40 0.66
C LEU A 62 14.57 -25.35 1.20
N PRO A 63 13.95 -26.19 0.33
CA PRO A 63 12.94 -27.15 0.74
C PRO A 63 13.43 -28.11 1.84
N THR A 64 14.73 -28.42 1.85
CA THR A 64 15.39 -29.26 2.86
C THR A 64 15.35 -28.62 4.26
N ILE A 65 15.32 -27.30 4.38
CA ILE A 65 15.15 -26.60 5.65
C ILE A 65 13.68 -26.56 6.04
N ILE A 66 12.81 -26.18 5.10
CA ILE A 66 11.36 -26.08 5.35
C ILE A 66 10.80 -27.40 5.88
N SER A 67 11.24 -28.54 5.30
CA SER A 67 10.77 -29.89 5.71
C SER A 67 11.18 -30.29 7.14
N ARG A 68 12.11 -29.57 7.75
CA ARG A 68 12.62 -29.84 9.12
C ARG A 68 12.17 -28.79 10.14
N CYS A 69 11.40 -27.81 9.69
CA CYS A 69 10.87 -26.75 10.55
C CYS A 69 9.35 -26.88 10.68
N GLN A 70 8.85 -26.52 11.84
CA GLN A 70 7.42 -26.22 11.96
C GLN A 70 7.17 -24.86 11.33
N ARG A 71 6.27 -24.80 10.34
CA ARG A 71 5.95 -23.59 9.63
C ARG A 71 4.76 -22.88 10.28
N PHE A 72 4.87 -21.55 10.39
CA PHE A 72 3.82 -20.65 10.82
C PHE A 72 3.70 -19.56 9.78
N ASP A 73 2.54 -19.46 9.14
CA ASP A 73 2.26 -18.42 8.16
C ASP A 73 1.55 -17.23 8.83
N PHE A 74 2.15 -16.06 8.71
CA PHE A 74 1.58 -14.80 9.18
C PHE A 74 0.94 -14.09 7.99
N THR A 75 -0.30 -13.67 8.14
CA THR A 75 -1.05 -12.90 7.15
C THR A 75 -1.08 -11.42 7.50
N LYS A 76 -1.49 -10.59 6.54
CA LYS A 76 -1.76 -9.18 6.80
C LYS A 76 -2.81 -9.04 7.90
N VAL A 77 -2.62 -8.06 8.78
CA VAL A 77 -3.59 -7.74 9.83
C VAL A 77 -4.82 -7.07 9.18
N PRO A 78 -6.06 -7.52 9.50
CA PRO A 78 -7.27 -6.87 9.03
C PRO A 78 -7.32 -5.39 9.41
N ARG A 79 -7.88 -4.56 8.54
CA ARG A 79 -7.96 -3.09 8.77
C ARG A 79 -8.65 -2.75 10.10
N ASP A 80 -9.73 -3.43 10.42
CA ASP A 80 -10.49 -3.17 11.66
C ASP A 80 -9.66 -3.47 12.91
N GLU A 81 -8.80 -4.48 12.87
CA GLU A 81 -7.89 -4.80 13.98
C GLU A 81 -6.79 -3.73 14.13
N ILE A 82 -6.29 -3.19 13.02
CA ILE A 82 -5.35 -2.06 13.04
C ILE A 82 -6.03 -0.82 13.64
N VAL A 83 -7.25 -0.51 13.20
CA VAL A 83 -8.05 0.60 13.75
C VAL A 83 -8.24 0.45 15.26
N GLN A 84 -8.67 -0.71 15.74
CA GLN A 84 -8.83 -0.99 17.17
C GLN A 84 -7.52 -0.84 17.95
N ARG A 85 -6.40 -1.28 17.35
CA ARG A 85 -5.09 -1.13 17.98
C ARG A 85 -4.68 0.33 18.11
N ILE A 86 -4.91 1.13 17.08
CA ILE A 86 -4.64 2.59 17.11
C ILE A 86 -5.49 3.26 18.19
N HIS A 87 -6.78 2.98 18.27
CA HIS A 87 -7.65 3.49 19.33
C HIS A 87 -7.10 3.18 20.73
N THR A 88 -6.70 1.92 20.98
CA THR A 88 -6.13 1.52 22.26
C THR A 88 -4.87 2.32 22.63
N ILE A 89 -4.05 2.68 21.65
CA ILE A 89 -2.83 3.46 21.87
C ILE A 89 -3.20 4.92 22.17
N LEU A 90 -4.05 5.55 21.34
CA LEU A 90 -4.47 6.92 21.50
C LEU A 90 -5.13 7.16 22.88
N GLU A 91 -5.96 6.23 23.34
CA GLU A 91 -6.57 6.27 24.67
C GLU A 91 -5.51 6.24 25.79
N ARG A 92 -4.50 5.36 25.67
CA ARG A 92 -3.44 5.24 26.68
C ARG A 92 -2.52 6.44 26.72
N GLU A 93 -2.23 7.03 25.57
CA GLU A 93 -1.38 8.22 25.43
C GLU A 93 -2.16 9.52 25.62
N GLN A 94 -3.50 9.45 25.82
CA GLN A 94 -4.40 10.60 25.99
C GLN A 94 -4.36 11.59 24.82
N ILE A 95 -4.22 11.08 23.60
CA ILE A 95 -4.16 11.85 22.35
C ILE A 95 -5.54 11.79 21.68
N THR A 96 -6.03 12.96 21.24
CA THR A 96 -7.26 13.04 20.45
C THR A 96 -6.95 12.94 18.96
N CYS A 97 -7.76 12.19 18.23
CA CYS A 97 -7.58 11.96 16.81
C CYS A 97 -8.94 11.86 16.12
N GLU A 98 -9.07 12.46 14.93
CA GLU A 98 -10.26 12.28 14.11
C GLU A 98 -10.33 10.83 13.59
N GLU A 99 -11.53 10.25 13.61
CA GLU A 99 -11.75 8.85 13.20
C GLU A 99 -11.28 8.56 11.77
N GLU A 100 -11.43 9.55 10.89
CA GLU A 100 -10.99 9.46 9.50
C GLU A 100 -9.47 9.30 9.38
N VAL A 101 -8.69 9.97 10.25
CA VAL A 101 -7.21 9.79 10.29
C VAL A 101 -6.86 8.35 10.61
N ILE A 102 -7.55 7.73 11.57
CA ILE A 102 -7.29 6.35 11.98
C ILE A 102 -7.54 5.39 10.81
N ARG A 103 -8.60 5.63 10.05
CA ARG A 103 -8.92 4.85 8.85
C ARG A 103 -7.89 5.04 7.74
N ILE A 104 -7.42 6.28 7.53
CA ILE A 104 -6.36 6.59 6.57
C ILE A 104 -5.06 5.87 6.97
N ILE A 105 -4.67 5.91 8.25
CA ILE A 105 -3.49 5.18 8.75
C ILE A 105 -3.61 3.69 8.46
N ALA A 106 -4.76 3.08 8.78
CA ALA A 106 -4.98 1.65 8.55
C ALA A 106 -4.95 1.28 7.06
N GLN A 107 -5.41 2.19 6.19
CA GLN A 107 -5.32 2.02 4.74
C GLN A 107 -3.88 2.14 4.23
N LEU A 108 -3.12 3.14 4.70
CA LEU A 108 -1.72 3.35 4.33
C LEU A 108 -0.83 2.18 4.73
N ALA A 109 -1.10 1.61 5.90
CA ALA A 109 -0.33 0.51 6.46
C ALA A 109 -0.52 -0.83 5.72
N ASP A 110 -1.56 -0.99 4.91
CA ASP A 110 -1.85 -2.17 4.08
C ASP A 110 -1.64 -3.50 4.82
N GLY A 111 -2.12 -3.58 6.06
CA GLY A 111 -2.01 -4.78 6.90
C GLY A 111 -0.70 -4.90 7.69
N GLY A 112 0.22 -3.94 7.59
CA GLY A 112 1.45 -3.86 8.36
C GLY A 112 1.26 -3.09 9.68
N LEU A 113 1.16 -3.79 10.81
CA LEU A 113 0.97 -3.10 12.11
C LEU A 113 2.15 -2.20 12.48
N ARG A 114 3.39 -2.59 12.13
CA ARG A 114 4.59 -1.75 12.35
C ARG A 114 4.49 -0.45 11.56
N ASP A 115 4.04 -0.53 10.31
CA ASP A 115 3.87 0.62 9.44
C ASP A 115 2.77 1.54 9.97
N ALA A 116 1.63 0.98 10.41
CA ALA A 116 0.56 1.73 11.04
C ALA A 116 1.03 2.54 12.26
N LEU A 117 1.84 1.91 13.11
CA LEU A 117 2.38 2.59 14.29
C LEU A 117 3.41 3.65 13.93
N SER A 118 4.25 3.41 12.93
CA SER A 118 5.22 4.40 12.44
C SER A 118 4.53 5.63 11.84
N ILE A 119 3.43 5.42 11.10
CA ILE A 119 2.58 6.49 10.56
C ILE A 119 1.94 7.28 11.69
N LEU A 120 1.37 6.58 12.69
CA LEU A 120 0.76 7.22 13.86
C LEU A 120 1.76 8.08 14.63
N ASP A 121 2.96 7.56 14.89
CA ASP A 121 4.03 8.30 15.58
C ASP A 121 4.40 9.60 14.84
N GLN A 122 4.48 9.56 13.51
CA GLN A 122 4.73 10.75 12.70
C GLN A 122 3.59 11.77 12.81
N CYS A 123 2.33 11.31 12.79
CA CYS A 123 1.17 12.17 12.97
C CYS A 123 1.15 12.82 14.36
N ILE A 124 1.50 12.06 15.41
CA ILE A 124 1.60 12.57 16.79
C ILE A 124 2.68 13.64 16.89
N ALA A 125 3.86 13.37 16.33
CA ALA A 125 4.97 14.30 16.34
C ALA A 125 4.66 15.62 15.61
N TYR A 126 3.85 15.56 14.54
CA TYR A 126 3.47 16.73 13.74
C TYR A 126 2.33 17.54 14.39
N ALA A 127 1.29 16.86 14.84
CA ALA A 127 0.03 17.48 15.29
C ALA A 127 -0.02 17.78 16.80
N GLN A 128 0.97 17.36 17.56
CA GLN A 128 1.03 17.43 19.01
C GLN A 128 -0.12 16.64 19.69
N ASN A 129 -1.18 17.29 20.19
CA ASN A 129 -2.21 16.64 21.01
C ASN A 129 -3.54 16.36 20.27
N HIS A 130 -3.73 16.89 19.07
CA HIS A 130 -4.97 16.71 18.31
C HIS A 130 -4.69 16.47 16.84
N ILE A 131 -4.88 15.24 16.39
CA ILE A 131 -4.56 14.81 15.03
C ILE A 131 -5.81 14.98 14.16
N GLN A 132 -5.68 15.77 13.09
CA GLN A 132 -6.74 16.06 12.14
C GLN A 132 -6.35 15.56 10.74
N VAL A 133 -7.35 15.39 9.86
CA VAL A 133 -7.16 14.85 8.51
C VAL A 133 -6.14 15.66 7.68
N HIS A 134 -6.13 16.99 7.83
CA HIS A 134 -5.17 17.80 7.08
C HIS A 134 -3.71 17.49 7.46
N HIS A 135 -3.41 17.14 8.72
CA HIS A 135 -2.05 16.79 9.14
C HIS A 135 -1.52 15.55 8.41
N ILE A 136 -2.32 14.47 8.35
CA ILE A 136 -1.90 13.25 7.65
C ILE A 136 -1.81 13.47 6.13
N ASN A 137 -2.71 14.29 5.58
CA ASN A 137 -2.67 14.63 4.16
C ASN A 137 -1.39 15.41 3.79
N GLU A 138 -0.97 16.35 4.64
CA GLU A 138 0.28 17.11 4.45
C GLU A 138 1.52 16.23 4.59
N ILE A 139 1.58 15.37 5.62
CA ILE A 139 2.72 14.48 5.86
C ILE A 139 2.91 13.48 4.71
N TYR A 140 1.81 12.91 4.22
CA TYR A 140 1.86 11.81 3.23
C TYR A 140 1.49 12.23 1.81
N GLY A 141 1.31 13.52 1.56
CA GLY A 141 0.94 14.02 0.25
C GLY A 141 -0.34 13.36 -0.28
N ILE A 142 -1.38 13.27 0.56
CA ILE A 142 -2.64 12.61 0.19
C ILE A 142 -3.60 13.64 -0.36
N THR A 143 -4.12 13.39 -1.56
CA THR A 143 -5.19 14.19 -2.16
C THR A 143 -6.55 13.87 -1.55
N THR A 144 -7.34 14.90 -1.32
CA THR A 144 -8.74 14.74 -0.90
C THR A 144 -9.59 14.18 -2.04
N ILE A 145 -10.74 13.58 -1.70
CA ILE A 145 -11.67 13.11 -2.72
C ILE A 145 -12.14 14.25 -3.62
N GLN A 146 -12.37 15.43 -3.05
CA GLN A 146 -12.80 16.61 -3.81
C GLN A 146 -11.75 17.05 -4.85
N GLU A 147 -10.46 17.10 -4.48
CA GLU A 147 -9.39 17.42 -5.43
C GLU A 147 -9.34 16.42 -6.60
N LYS A 148 -9.56 15.12 -6.32
CA LYS A 148 -9.62 14.06 -7.34
C LYS A 148 -10.84 14.23 -8.26
N LEU A 149 -12.00 14.52 -7.70
CA LEU A 149 -13.23 14.78 -8.47
C LEU A 149 -13.13 16.06 -9.31
N ASP A 150 -12.45 17.08 -8.81
CA ASP A 150 -12.19 18.31 -9.56
C ASP A 150 -11.34 18.05 -10.80
N LEU A 151 -10.33 17.15 -10.72
CA LEU A 151 -9.59 16.75 -11.93
C LEU A 151 -10.52 16.12 -12.98
N TYR A 152 -11.43 15.22 -12.57
CA TYR A 152 -12.41 14.67 -13.51
C TYR A 152 -13.38 15.72 -14.05
N ARG A 153 -13.82 16.65 -13.23
CA ARG A 153 -14.68 17.76 -13.67
C ARG A 153 -14.00 18.60 -14.77
N TYR A 154 -12.71 18.93 -14.61
CA TYR A 154 -11.94 19.64 -15.64
C TYR A 154 -11.76 18.79 -16.91
N ILE A 155 -11.48 17.49 -16.77
CA ILE A 155 -11.36 16.57 -17.91
C ILE A 155 -12.69 16.48 -18.66
N TYR A 156 -13.82 16.31 -17.97
CA TYR A 156 -15.14 16.19 -18.59
C TYR A 156 -15.58 17.51 -19.25
N GLY A 157 -15.27 18.64 -18.61
CA GLY A 157 -15.50 19.97 -19.15
C GLY A 157 -14.53 20.41 -20.25
N LYS A 158 -13.50 19.61 -20.56
CA LYS A 158 -12.41 19.93 -21.49
C LYS A 158 -11.67 21.22 -21.15
N ASP A 159 -11.59 21.53 -19.87
CA ASP A 159 -10.89 22.70 -19.36
C ASP A 159 -9.41 22.38 -19.07
N ALA A 160 -8.60 22.44 -20.12
CA ALA A 160 -7.17 22.16 -20.01
C ALA A 160 -6.42 23.14 -19.10
N VAL A 161 -6.86 24.39 -19.03
CA VAL A 161 -6.17 25.42 -18.22
C VAL A 161 -6.36 25.14 -16.74
N SER A 162 -7.61 24.93 -16.31
CA SER A 162 -7.90 24.60 -14.91
C SER A 162 -7.31 23.26 -14.51
N LEU A 163 -7.28 22.27 -15.41
CA LEU A 163 -6.67 20.97 -15.18
C LEU A 163 -5.17 21.09 -14.90
N LEU A 164 -4.42 21.79 -15.75
CA LEU A 164 -2.97 21.98 -15.59
C LEU A 164 -2.65 22.77 -14.31
N ASN A 165 -3.38 23.86 -14.04
CA ASN A 165 -3.20 24.60 -12.79
C ASN A 165 -3.45 23.74 -11.55
N ALA A 166 -4.46 22.87 -11.58
CA ALA A 166 -4.73 21.95 -10.47
C ALA A 166 -3.60 20.92 -10.30
N ILE A 167 -3.06 20.39 -11.40
CA ILE A 167 -1.93 19.45 -11.36
C ILE A 167 -0.69 20.13 -10.78
N ASP A 168 -0.36 21.36 -11.24
CA ASP A 168 0.79 22.11 -10.73
C ASP A 168 0.68 22.34 -9.22
N GLN A 169 -0.50 22.72 -8.72
CA GLN A 169 -0.75 22.91 -7.29
C GLN A 169 -0.56 21.62 -6.50
N LEU A 170 -1.00 20.48 -7.04
CA LEU A 170 -0.81 19.18 -6.39
C LEU A 170 0.67 18.79 -6.36
N ILE A 171 1.42 19.04 -7.44
CA ILE A 171 2.86 18.77 -7.51
C ILE A 171 3.61 19.67 -6.51
N GLU A 172 3.28 20.96 -6.42
CA GLU A 172 3.87 21.91 -5.47
C GLU A 172 3.60 21.51 -4.00
N LYS A 173 2.44 20.91 -3.71
CA LYS A 173 2.12 20.34 -2.40
C LYS A 173 2.89 19.05 -2.10
N GLY A 174 3.69 18.52 -3.03
CA GLY A 174 4.46 17.28 -2.84
C GLY A 174 3.62 16.00 -2.88
N ILE A 175 2.49 16.01 -3.59
CA ILE A 175 1.60 14.84 -3.70
C ILE A 175 2.32 13.66 -4.38
N ASP A 176 2.11 12.46 -3.88
CA ASP A 176 2.57 11.23 -4.53
C ASP A 176 1.73 10.96 -5.81
N ILE A 177 2.31 11.30 -6.95
CA ILE A 177 1.68 11.15 -8.28
C ILE A 177 1.34 9.69 -8.59
N LYS A 178 2.16 8.72 -8.15
CA LYS A 178 1.89 7.30 -8.37
C LYS A 178 0.64 6.88 -7.63
N ARG A 179 0.53 7.28 -6.37
CA ARG A 179 -0.63 7.04 -5.54
C ARG A 179 -1.87 7.72 -6.11
N LEU A 180 -1.77 9.01 -6.47
CA LEU A 180 -2.87 9.74 -7.08
C LEU A 180 -3.38 9.04 -8.35
N THR A 181 -2.48 8.51 -9.19
CA THR A 181 -2.87 7.75 -10.39
C THR A 181 -3.68 6.50 -10.04
N VAL A 182 -3.27 5.75 -9.01
CA VAL A 182 -4.03 4.57 -8.53
C VAL A 182 -5.39 4.97 -7.98
N ASP A 183 -5.45 6.04 -7.19
CA ASP A 183 -6.70 6.54 -6.62
C ASP A 183 -7.70 6.97 -7.72
N LEU A 184 -7.21 7.60 -8.79
CA LEU A 184 -8.05 7.97 -9.95
C LEU A 184 -8.59 6.72 -10.66
N ILE A 185 -7.77 5.67 -10.83
CA ILE A 185 -8.24 4.39 -11.39
C ILE A 185 -9.36 3.80 -10.54
N GLU A 186 -9.18 3.75 -9.21
CA GLU A 186 -10.16 3.20 -8.29
C GLU A 186 -11.50 3.97 -8.33
N ILE A 187 -11.46 5.29 -8.42
CA ILE A 187 -12.64 6.15 -8.55
C ILE A 187 -13.42 5.81 -9.83
N LEU A 188 -12.76 5.71 -10.98
CA LEU A 188 -13.42 5.33 -12.23
C LEU A 188 -13.97 3.90 -12.15
N LYS A 189 -13.23 2.97 -11.58
CA LYS A 189 -13.66 1.58 -11.37
C LYS A 189 -14.94 1.52 -10.53
N GLU A 190 -14.99 2.22 -9.40
CA GLU A 190 -16.21 2.28 -8.59
C GLU A 190 -17.41 2.86 -9.35
N SER A 191 -17.19 3.90 -10.15
CA SER A 191 -18.25 4.47 -10.98
C SER A 191 -18.82 3.49 -12.01
N ILE A 192 -17.96 2.63 -12.58
CA ILE A 192 -18.36 1.58 -13.51
C ILE A 192 -19.13 0.47 -12.79
N ILE A 193 -18.61 0.01 -11.64
CA ILE A 193 -19.27 -1.01 -10.81
C ILE A 193 -20.66 -0.54 -10.42
N PHE A 194 -20.79 0.68 -9.91
CA PHE A 194 -22.11 1.24 -9.54
C PHE A 194 -23.06 1.35 -10.72
N GLU A 195 -22.56 1.72 -11.91
CA GLU A 195 -23.43 1.82 -13.10
C GLU A 195 -23.99 0.47 -13.53
N TYR A 196 -23.21 -0.61 -13.41
CA TYR A 196 -23.67 -1.96 -13.70
C TYR A 196 -24.56 -2.55 -12.62
N THR A 197 -24.24 -2.35 -11.35
CA THR A 197 -24.89 -3.05 -10.23
C THR A 197 -26.02 -2.25 -9.61
N LYS A 198 -25.97 -0.92 -9.68
CA LYS A 198 -26.83 0.03 -8.95
C LYS A 198 -26.83 -0.17 -7.44
N ASP A 199 -25.78 -0.80 -6.91
CA ASP A 199 -25.65 -1.14 -5.51
C ASP A 199 -24.60 -0.23 -4.83
N ALA A 200 -25.07 0.69 -3.99
CA ALA A 200 -24.23 1.62 -3.24
C ALA A 200 -23.40 0.92 -2.14
N SER A 201 -23.75 -0.31 -1.75
CA SER A 201 -22.97 -1.06 -0.74
C SER A 201 -21.60 -1.49 -1.27
N LEU A 202 -21.39 -1.44 -2.58
CA LEU A 202 -20.13 -1.77 -3.25
C LEU A 202 -19.21 -0.55 -3.42
N LEU A 203 -19.64 0.63 -2.99
CA LEU A 203 -18.82 1.85 -2.98
C LEU A 203 -18.00 1.89 -1.70
N HIS A 204 -16.69 2.11 -1.82
CA HIS A 204 -15.74 2.19 -0.71
C HIS A 204 -15.07 3.56 -0.61
N ILE A 205 -15.00 4.30 -1.71
CA ILE A 205 -14.32 5.59 -1.84
C ILE A 205 -15.34 6.71 -2.07
N LEU A 206 -16.32 6.47 -2.95
CA LEU A 206 -17.32 7.44 -3.38
C LEU A 206 -18.63 7.28 -2.62
N ASN A 207 -19.33 8.38 -2.38
CA ASN A 207 -20.73 8.34 -2.02
C ASN A 207 -21.66 8.35 -3.26
N SER A 208 -22.96 8.18 -3.04
CA SER A 208 -23.93 8.07 -4.15
C SER A 208 -24.04 9.33 -5.02
N GLU A 209 -23.83 10.52 -4.44
CA GLU A 209 -23.87 11.79 -5.21
C GLU A 209 -22.60 11.95 -6.05
N GLU A 210 -21.45 11.68 -5.46
CA GLU A 210 -20.15 11.76 -6.13
C GLU A 210 -20.06 10.81 -7.33
N VAL A 211 -20.54 9.58 -7.18
CA VAL A 211 -20.52 8.61 -8.28
C VAL A 211 -21.42 9.01 -9.44
N LEU A 212 -22.58 9.64 -9.18
CA LEU A 212 -23.49 10.11 -10.23
C LEU A 212 -22.86 11.21 -11.10
N THR A 213 -22.09 12.12 -10.53
CA THR A 213 -21.38 13.16 -11.28
C THR A 213 -20.37 12.58 -12.28
N LEU A 214 -19.76 11.45 -11.96
CA LEU A 214 -18.84 10.73 -12.87
C LEU A 214 -19.58 9.98 -13.99
N ILE A 215 -20.75 9.44 -13.68
CA ILE A 215 -21.57 8.69 -14.66
C ILE A 215 -22.17 9.64 -15.69
N ASP A 216 -22.70 10.78 -15.27
CA ASP A 216 -23.33 11.76 -16.17
C ASP A 216 -22.33 12.40 -17.14
N GLY A 217 -21.05 12.46 -16.76
CA GLY A 217 -20.02 13.13 -17.58
C GLY A 217 -19.47 12.29 -18.74
N LYS A 218 -19.41 10.95 -18.59
CA LYS A 218 -18.78 10.05 -19.56
C LYS A 218 -19.40 8.65 -19.55
N SER A 219 -19.51 8.06 -20.74
CA SER A 219 -19.96 6.68 -20.92
C SER A 219 -19.01 5.66 -20.25
N ILE A 220 -19.51 4.46 -20.00
CA ILE A 220 -18.70 3.32 -19.50
C ILE A 220 -17.47 3.08 -20.39
N ALA A 221 -17.65 3.10 -21.71
CA ALA A 221 -16.56 2.86 -22.67
C ALA A 221 -15.45 3.94 -22.57
N GLU A 222 -15.83 5.20 -22.42
CA GLU A 222 -14.87 6.30 -22.21
C GLU A 222 -14.14 6.15 -20.89
N ARG A 223 -14.83 5.77 -19.81
CA ARG A 223 -14.20 5.55 -18.49
C ARG A 223 -13.23 4.36 -18.51
N PHE A 224 -13.53 3.27 -19.22
CA PHE A 224 -12.56 2.19 -19.45
C PHE A 224 -11.33 2.67 -20.23
N GLN A 225 -11.48 3.50 -21.24
CA GLN A 225 -10.34 4.08 -21.95
C GLN A 225 -9.48 4.96 -21.04
N MET A 226 -10.10 5.77 -20.18
CA MET A 226 -9.38 6.56 -19.17
C MET A 226 -8.60 5.69 -18.18
N ILE A 227 -9.20 4.60 -17.68
CA ILE A 227 -8.51 3.63 -16.84
C ILE A 227 -7.30 3.05 -17.58
N HIS A 228 -7.46 2.69 -18.83
CA HIS A 228 -6.36 2.14 -19.64
C HIS A 228 -5.19 3.12 -19.78
N LEU A 229 -5.48 4.39 -20.09
CA LEU A 229 -4.46 5.46 -20.16
C LEU A 229 -3.72 5.64 -18.83
N LEU A 230 -4.44 5.61 -17.70
CA LEU A 230 -3.85 5.72 -16.38
C LEU A 230 -2.96 4.52 -16.04
N MET A 231 -3.40 3.29 -16.36
CA MET A 231 -2.62 2.07 -16.14
C MET A 231 -1.34 2.05 -16.98
N GLU A 232 -1.42 2.38 -18.28
CA GLU A 232 -0.24 2.50 -19.14
C GLU A 232 0.75 3.56 -18.63
N THR A 233 0.23 4.67 -18.11
CA THR A 233 1.06 5.75 -17.58
C THR A 233 1.73 5.34 -16.28
N TYR A 234 1.00 4.62 -15.42
CA TYR A 234 1.54 4.09 -14.16
C TYR A 234 2.73 3.13 -14.41
N ASP A 235 2.63 2.27 -15.41
CA ASP A 235 3.73 1.36 -15.78
C ASP A 235 5.00 2.12 -16.25
N LYS A 236 4.81 3.26 -16.93
CA LYS A 236 5.91 4.11 -17.40
C LYS A 236 6.66 4.81 -16.26
N TYR A 237 6.05 4.99 -15.08
CA TYR A 237 6.73 5.65 -13.94
C TYR A 237 7.98 4.92 -13.45
N ARG A 238 8.14 3.63 -13.74
CA ARG A 238 9.34 2.85 -13.37
C ARG A 238 10.61 3.34 -14.06
N SER A 239 10.47 3.88 -15.28
CA SER A 239 11.57 4.36 -16.12
C SER A 239 11.57 5.88 -16.29
N ALA A 240 10.61 6.59 -15.72
CA ALA A 240 10.45 8.03 -15.89
C ALA A 240 11.41 8.81 -14.99
N ALA A 241 12.10 9.79 -15.57
CA ALA A 241 12.88 10.76 -14.80
C ALA A 241 11.98 11.71 -13.99
N ASN A 242 10.76 12.00 -14.48
CA ASN A 242 9.75 12.83 -13.85
C ASN A 242 8.36 12.24 -14.07
N ALA A 243 7.76 11.69 -13.01
CA ALA A 243 6.42 11.12 -13.06
C ALA A 243 5.33 12.18 -13.33
N GLY A 244 5.53 13.42 -12.87
CA GLY A 244 4.58 14.52 -13.08
C GLY A 244 4.31 14.79 -14.55
N SER A 245 5.34 14.90 -15.39
CA SER A 245 5.17 15.15 -16.83
C SER A 245 4.40 14.04 -17.54
N TYR A 246 4.62 12.77 -17.16
CA TYR A 246 3.83 11.66 -17.71
C TYR A 246 2.37 11.73 -17.26
N PHE A 247 2.14 12.12 -16.02
CA PHE A 247 0.79 12.32 -15.47
C PHE A 247 0.04 13.43 -16.18
N GLU A 248 0.66 14.59 -16.37
CA GLU A 248 0.10 15.73 -17.13
C GLU A 248 -0.32 15.31 -18.53
N VAL A 249 0.59 14.65 -19.28
CA VAL A 249 0.29 14.17 -20.64
C VAL A 249 -0.87 13.17 -20.63
N CYS A 250 -0.93 12.27 -19.66
CA CYS A 250 -2.02 11.31 -19.52
C CYS A 250 -3.37 12.03 -19.32
N LEU A 251 -3.45 12.98 -18.39
CA LEU A 251 -4.69 13.69 -18.12
C LEU A 251 -5.11 14.59 -19.29
N LEU A 252 -4.15 15.18 -20.02
CA LEU A 252 -4.44 15.92 -21.26
C LEU A 252 -5.01 14.99 -22.34
N GLN A 253 -4.50 13.77 -22.50
CA GLN A 253 -5.07 12.77 -23.42
C GLN A 253 -6.51 12.40 -23.06
N MET A 254 -6.84 12.39 -21.77
CA MET A 254 -8.19 12.09 -21.30
C MET A 254 -9.22 13.15 -21.70
N LEU A 255 -8.83 14.40 -22.01
CA LEU A 255 -9.72 15.44 -22.52
C LEU A 255 -10.37 15.05 -23.86
N ASP A 256 -9.68 14.27 -24.68
CA ASP A 256 -10.11 13.89 -26.03
C ASP A 256 -10.63 12.45 -26.15
N VAL A 257 -10.75 11.73 -25.02
CA VAL A 257 -11.33 10.38 -25.02
C VAL A 257 -12.77 10.46 -25.56
N LYS A 258 -13.06 9.65 -26.58
CA LYS A 258 -14.38 9.51 -27.20
C LYS A 258 -14.79 8.04 -27.17
N ALA A 259 -16.08 7.79 -27.00
CA ALA A 259 -16.61 6.43 -27.16
C ALA A 259 -16.26 5.90 -28.56
N THR A 260 -15.44 4.84 -28.60
CA THR A 260 -15.17 4.15 -29.87
C THR A 260 -16.45 3.44 -30.28
N VAL A 261 -17.11 3.94 -31.30
CA VAL A 261 -18.24 3.22 -31.92
C VAL A 261 -17.64 1.98 -32.59
N VAL A 262 -17.77 0.83 -31.96
CA VAL A 262 -17.49 -0.45 -32.61
C VAL A 262 -18.59 -0.61 -33.69
N THR A 263 -18.29 -0.21 -34.91
CA THR A 263 -19.09 -0.60 -36.06
C THR A 263 -18.92 -2.12 -36.24
N THR A 264 -19.88 -2.87 -35.72
CA THR A 264 -20.09 -4.26 -36.14
C THR A 264 -20.50 -4.20 -37.60
N THR A 265 -19.54 -4.39 -38.51
CA THR A 265 -19.84 -4.77 -39.90
C THR A 265 -20.45 -6.15 -39.88
N SER A 266 -21.72 -6.20 -40.21
CA SER A 266 -22.56 -7.39 -40.47
C SER A 266 -21.98 -8.23 -41.59
#